data_ae1e77bba75bf0ad2f6b5a9d67618575
#
_entry.id   ae1e77bba75bf0ad2f6b5a9d67618575
#
_cell.length_a   1.000
_cell.length_b   1.000
_cell.length_c   1.000
_cell.angle_alpha   90.00
_cell.angle_beta   90.00
_cell.angle_gamma   90.00
#
_symmetry.space_group_name_H-M   'P 1'
#
loop_
_entity.id
_entity.type
_entity.pdbx_description
1 polymer ?
#
loop_
_entity_poly.entity_id
_entity_poly.type
_entity_poly.pdbx_seq_one_letter_code
_entity_poly.pdbx_strand_id
1 'polypeptide(L)'
;MDLNKPRVEEAKPTRKEILSFNPDRLATLETKEGAKAKEAAAVEKIDPNKLIEPKTRTETEYRDENGTLYRVGKELLPNVEYHLDGYDYRTDSKGRIVHAGGQLKLSGETRQPMKAKIHDVGRGNEKSNDQVGHLKGDRFGGSSDIENTVAMDAKVNQKSYKRIENICAKAIKEGHVVELHTDPKYKGDSHRPSEFRVTYVIDGEKTVVTIKNGESDKK
;
A
#
# COMPACT_ATOMS: atom_id res chain seq x y z
N MET A 1 -48.72 -11.78 17.29
CA MET A 1 -47.51 -10.98 17.00
C MET A 1 -46.44 -11.94 16.53
N ASP A 2 -46.25 -11.97 15.24
CA ASP A 2 -45.48 -12.99 14.54
C ASP A 2 -44.02 -12.57 14.44
N LEU A 3 -43.12 -13.26 15.17
CA LEU A 3 -41.66 -13.03 15.22
C LEU A 3 -40.95 -14.12 14.42
N ASN A 4 -41.18 -14.16 13.09
CA ASN A 4 -40.35 -15.03 12.25
C ASN A 4 -40.25 -14.48 10.83
N LYS A 5 -39.38 -13.49 10.62
CA LYS A 5 -38.91 -13.13 9.27
C LYS A 5 -37.46 -13.58 9.15
N PRO A 6 -37.10 -14.39 8.14
CA PRO A 6 -35.72 -14.74 7.88
C PRO A 6 -34.95 -13.51 7.39
N ARG A 7 -33.79 -13.28 8.00
CA ARG A 7 -32.82 -12.28 7.61
C ARG A 7 -32.22 -12.72 6.26
N VAL A 8 -32.48 -11.95 5.22
CA VAL A 8 -31.84 -12.15 3.92
C VAL A 8 -30.36 -11.73 4.09
N GLU A 9 -29.45 -12.70 4.03
CA GLU A 9 -28.03 -12.45 3.86
C GLU A 9 -27.81 -11.90 2.45
N GLU A 10 -27.41 -10.64 2.34
CA GLU A 10 -26.95 -10.07 1.07
C GLU A 10 -25.65 -10.79 0.66
N ALA A 11 -25.70 -11.47 -0.46
CA ALA A 11 -24.57 -12.14 -1.05
C ALA A 11 -23.49 -11.12 -1.41
N LYS A 12 -22.25 -11.34 -0.94
CA LYS A 12 -21.11 -10.50 -1.30
C LYS A 12 -20.87 -10.56 -2.81
N PRO A 13 -20.65 -9.43 -3.48
CA PRO A 13 -20.47 -9.38 -4.94
C PRO A 13 -19.25 -10.21 -5.38
N THR A 14 -19.39 -10.92 -6.49
CA THR A 14 -18.31 -11.72 -7.06
C THR A 14 -17.28 -10.82 -7.75
N ARG A 15 -16.03 -11.31 -7.89
CA ARG A 15 -14.89 -10.62 -8.54
C ARG A 15 -15.25 -10.01 -9.91
N LYS A 16 -16.19 -10.59 -10.63
CA LYS A 16 -16.63 -10.13 -11.96
C LYS A 16 -17.45 -8.84 -11.88
N GLU A 17 -18.18 -8.63 -10.79
CA GLU A 17 -19.02 -7.45 -10.57
C GLU A 17 -18.20 -6.24 -10.06
N ILE A 18 -17.08 -6.50 -9.36
CA ILE A 18 -16.19 -5.43 -8.86
C ILE A 18 -15.35 -4.81 -9.99
N LEU A 19 -15.06 -5.57 -11.07
CA LEU A 19 -14.21 -5.12 -12.18
C LEU A 19 -14.98 -4.53 -13.37
N SER A 20 -16.33 -4.56 -13.38
CA SER A 20 -17.15 -4.18 -14.53
C SER A 20 -17.74 -2.77 -14.49
N PHE A 21 -17.52 -1.98 -13.43
CA PHE A 21 -18.15 -0.67 -13.32
C PHE A 21 -17.12 0.46 -13.28
N ASN A 22 -16.77 0.96 -14.47
CA ASN A 22 -16.16 2.29 -14.63
C ASN A 22 -16.94 3.07 -15.69
N PRO A 23 -17.85 3.99 -15.29
CA PRO A 23 -18.72 4.73 -16.22
C PRO A 23 -18.02 5.82 -17.03
N ASP A 24 -16.75 6.18 -16.73
CA ASP A 24 -16.10 7.35 -17.33
C ASP A 24 -15.29 7.06 -18.62
N ARG A 25 -15.46 5.89 -19.23
CA ARG A 25 -14.76 5.53 -20.47
C ARG A 25 -15.55 5.67 -21.76
N LEU A 26 -16.73 6.29 -21.72
CA LEU A 26 -17.65 6.39 -22.87
C LEU A 26 -17.90 7.81 -23.41
N ALA A 27 -16.97 8.74 -23.20
CA ALA A 27 -17.09 10.08 -23.75
C ALA A 27 -15.76 10.56 -24.33
N THR A 28 -15.34 10.03 -25.49
CA THR A 28 -14.49 10.76 -26.46
C THR A 28 -14.22 9.87 -27.69
N LEU A 29 -15.21 9.66 -28.52
CA LEU A 29 -15.03 9.23 -29.90
C LEU A 29 -16.19 9.80 -30.75
N GLU A 30 -16.19 11.10 -30.96
CA GLU A 30 -16.82 11.68 -32.15
C GLU A 30 -16.12 12.97 -32.53
N THR A 31 -15.88 13.04 -33.84
CA THR A 31 -15.48 14.17 -34.67
C THR A 31 -13.99 14.50 -34.82
N LYS A 32 -13.42 13.99 -35.91
CA LYS A 32 -12.88 14.86 -37.00
C LYS A 32 -12.58 14.03 -38.22
N GLU A 33 -13.49 14.11 -39.19
CA GLU A 33 -13.20 13.84 -40.60
C GLU A 33 -12.29 14.93 -41.15
N GLY A 34 -11.36 14.52 -42.02
CA GLY A 34 -10.77 15.39 -43.01
C GLY A 34 -9.25 15.45 -43.01
N ALA A 35 -8.60 14.65 -43.84
CA ALA A 35 -7.67 15.04 -44.88
C ALA A 35 -6.67 13.93 -45.28
N LYS A 36 -6.88 13.46 -46.52
CA LYS A 36 -5.90 13.00 -47.52
C LYS A 36 -4.89 11.88 -47.24
N ALA A 37 -5.24 10.77 -47.92
CA ALA A 37 -4.42 9.81 -48.65
C ALA A 37 -2.93 10.12 -48.88
N LYS A 38 -2.10 9.14 -48.52
CA LYS A 38 -1.14 8.37 -49.32
C LYS A 38 -0.10 7.74 -48.41
N GLU A 39 -0.18 6.43 -48.25
CA GLU A 39 0.95 5.57 -48.57
C GLU A 39 0.55 4.10 -48.28
N ALA A 40 0.54 3.33 -49.37
CA ALA A 40 0.31 1.90 -49.31
C ALA A 40 1.61 1.22 -48.90
N ALA A 41 1.59 0.49 -47.81
CA ALA A 41 2.62 -0.52 -47.49
C ALA A 41 2.07 -1.60 -46.59
N ALA A 42 2.02 -2.82 -47.10
CA ALA A 42 2.03 -4.11 -46.40
C ALA A 42 0.93 -4.36 -45.33
N VAL A 43 -0.22 -4.76 -45.80
CA VAL A 43 -1.18 -5.50 -44.93
C VAL A 43 -0.61 -6.92 -44.74
N GLU A 44 0.01 -7.12 -43.61
CA GLU A 44 0.36 -8.46 -43.13
C GLU A 44 -0.96 -9.22 -42.90
N LYS A 45 -1.17 -10.31 -43.64
CA LYS A 45 -2.37 -11.14 -43.54
C LYS A 45 -2.44 -11.74 -42.13
N ILE A 46 -3.29 -11.17 -41.29
CA ILE A 46 -3.64 -11.74 -39.99
C ILE A 46 -4.39 -13.04 -40.26
N ASP A 47 -3.79 -14.17 -39.86
CA ASP A 47 -4.44 -15.48 -39.91
C ASP A 47 -5.67 -15.47 -38.99
N PRO A 48 -6.90 -15.61 -39.53
CA PRO A 48 -8.13 -15.55 -38.73
C PRO A 48 -8.29 -16.72 -37.78
N ASN A 49 -7.44 -17.76 -37.85
CA ASN A 49 -7.46 -18.92 -36.97
C ASN A 49 -6.42 -18.83 -35.85
N LYS A 50 -5.63 -17.78 -35.78
CA LYS A 50 -4.75 -17.55 -34.63
C LYS A 50 -5.58 -16.93 -33.53
N LEU A 51 -6.32 -17.75 -32.81
CA LEU A 51 -6.90 -17.40 -31.50
C LEU A 51 -5.73 -16.89 -30.62
N ILE A 52 -5.65 -15.58 -30.47
CA ILE A 52 -4.81 -14.96 -29.42
C ILE A 52 -5.52 -15.31 -28.14
N GLU A 53 -5.16 -16.45 -27.54
CA GLU A 53 -5.58 -16.73 -26.18
C GLU A 53 -5.15 -15.53 -25.34
N PRO A 54 -6.08 -14.87 -24.63
CA PRO A 54 -5.70 -13.82 -23.70
C PRO A 54 -4.74 -14.50 -22.72
N LYS A 55 -3.47 -14.10 -22.70
CA LYS A 55 -2.54 -14.45 -21.62
C LYS A 55 -3.16 -13.91 -20.34
N THR A 56 -3.99 -14.69 -19.70
CA THR A 56 -4.47 -14.44 -18.35
C THR A 56 -3.25 -14.50 -17.47
N ARG A 57 -2.63 -13.35 -17.25
CA ARG A 57 -1.55 -13.20 -16.29
C ARG A 57 -2.20 -13.39 -14.92
N THR A 58 -2.13 -14.63 -14.42
CA THR A 58 -2.62 -14.94 -13.07
C THR A 58 -1.69 -14.20 -12.12
N GLU A 59 -2.15 -13.08 -11.59
CA GLU A 59 -1.37 -12.32 -10.61
C GLU A 59 -1.35 -13.10 -9.29
N THR A 60 -0.19 -13.11 -8.63
CA THR A 60 -0.01 -13.80 -7.36
C THR A 60 -0.89 -13.16 -6.28
N GLU A 61 -1.69 -13.97 -5.61
CA GLU A 61 -2.46 -13.60 -4.44
C GLU A 61 -1.61 -13.77 -3.17
N TYR A 62 -1.70 -12.80 -2.26
CA TYR A 62 -1.03 -12.84 -0.97
C TYR A 62 -2.08 -12.77 0.14
N ARG A 63 -1.97 -13.69 1.08
CA ARG A 63 -2.87 -13.79 2.22
C ARG A 63 -2.06 -13.70 3.51
N ASP A 64 -2.68 -13.12 4.54
CA ASP A 64 -2.11 -13.06 5.87
C ASP A 64 -2.25 -14.40 6.62
N GLU A 65 -1.79 -14.44 7.86
CA GLU A 65 -1.83 -15.62 8.74
C GLU A 65 -3.26 -16.11 9.00
N ASN A 66 -4.26 -15.25 8.86
CA ASN A 66 -5.69 -15.56 9.06
C ASN A 66 -6.38 -15.93 7.73
N GLY A 67 -5.66 -15.96 6.61
CA GLY A 67 -6.18 -16.25 5.28
C GLY A 67 -6.81 -15.04 4.59
N THR A 68 -6.72 -13.83 5.16
CA THR A 68 -7.24 -12.60 4.56
C THR A 68 -6.44 -12.25 3.32
N LEU A 69 -7.09 -12.18 2.16
CA LEU A 69 -6.48 -11.68 0.94
C LEU A 69 -6.25 -10.19 1.06
N TYR A 70 -5.01 -9.75 1.13
CA TYR A 70 -4.66 -8.34 1.30
C TYR A 70 -3.96 -7.71 0.09
N ARG A 71 -3.43 -8.54 -0.82
CA ARG A 71 -2.61 -8.07 -1.95
C ARG A 71 -2.78 -8.98 -3.16
N VAL A 72 -2.81 -8.41 -4.35
CA VAL A 72 -2.76 -9.12 -5.64
C VAL A 72 -1.65 -8.50 -6.48
N GLY A 73 -0.66 -9.32 -6.87
CA GLY A 73 0.52 -8.84 -7.58
C GLY A 73 1.27 -7.75 -6.79
N LYS A 74 1.28 -6.53 -7.33
CA LYS A 74 1.89 -5.35 -6.71
C LYS A 74 0.87 -4.37 -6.15
N GLU A 75 -0.35 -4.79 -5.90
CA GLU A 75 -1.43 -3.93 -5.44
C GLU A 75 -2.02 -4.41 -4.13
N LEU A 76 -1.99 -3.55 -3.12
CA LEU A 76 -2.74 -3.78 -1.90
C LEU A 76 -4.23 -3.59 -2.17
N LEU A 77 -5.05 -4.47 -1.61
CA LEU A 77 -6.50 -4.37 -1.76
C LEU A 77 -7.07 -3.21 -0.94
N PRO A 78 -8.13 -2.55 -1.44
CA PRO A 78 -8.78 -1.48 -0.72
C PRO A 78 -9.59 -1.98 0.48
N ASN A 79 -9.66 -1.16 1.54
CA ASN A 79 -10.48 -1.38 2.73
C ASN A 79 -10.26 -2.76 3.40
N VAL A 80 -9.00 -3.19 3.46
CA VAL A 80 -8.62 -4.48 4.07
C VAL A 80 -7.85 -4.24 5.35
N GLU A 81 -8.15 -5.02 6.38
CA GLU A 81 -7.34 -5.20 7.57
C GLU A 81 -6.61 -6.53 7.43
N TYR A 82 -5.30 -6.55 7.67
CA TYR A 82 -4.47 -7.75 7.60
C TYR A 82 -3.42 -7.76 8.69
N HIS A 83 -3.05 -8.97 9.11
CA HIS A 83 -2.02 -9.21 10.12
C HIS A 83 -0.81 -9.88 9.49
N LEU A 84 0.37 -9.29 9.62
CA LEU A 84 1.59 -9.79 9.02
C LEU A 84 2.80 -9.51 9.92
N ASP A 85 3.65 -10.52 10.13
CA ASP A 85 4.88 -10.43 10.94
C ASP A 85 4.62 -9.94 12.37
N GLY A 86 3.43 -10.22 12.93
CA GLY A 86 3.01 -9.79 14.26
C GLY A 86 2.52 -8.33 14.33
N TYR A 87 2.20 -7.71 13.21
CA TYR A 87 1.70 -6.34 13.12
C TYR A 87 0.37 -6.28 12.39
N ASP A 88 -0.48 -5.35 12.83
CA ASP A 88 -1.77 -5.04 12.21
C ASP A 88 -1.63 -3.91 11.22
N TYR A 89 -2.21 -4.10 10.05
CA TYR A 89 -2.23 -3.11 8.97
C TYR A 89 -3.66 -2.87 8.50
N ARG A 90 -3.90 -1.66 7.98
CA ARG A 90 -5.16 -1.32 7.35
C ARG A 90 -4.93 -0.45 6.13
N THR A 91 -5.71 -0.73 5.06
CA THR A 91 -5.75 0.09 3.85
C THR A 91 -7.03 0.92 3.76
N ASP A 92 -6.96 2.02 3.01
CA ASP A 92 -8.13 2.82 2.64
C ASP A 92 -8.79 2.33 1.34
N SER A 93 -9.82 3.05 0.89
CA SER A 93 -10.56 2.74 -0.34
C SER A 93 -9.71 2.76 -1.63
N LYS A 94 -8.46 3.21 -1.56
CA LYS A 94 -7.50 3.25 -2.67
C LYS A 94 -6.36 2.24 -2.52
N GLY A 95 -6.43 1.34 -1.54
CA GLY A 95 -5.38 0.38 -1.25
C GLY A 95 -4.12 1.00 -0.66
N ARG A 96 -4.18 2.21 -0.07
CA ARG A 96 -3.04 2.86 0.59
C ARG A 96 -3.02 2.50 2.07
N ILE A 97 -1.85 2.20 2.62
CA ILE A 97 -1.73 1.88 4.04
C ILE A 97 -2.06 3.13 4.87
N VAL A 98 -3.08 3.05 5.71
CA VAL A 98 -3.49 4.14 6.61
C VAL A 98 -3.21 3.85 8.08
N HIS A 99 -2.83 2.62 8.39
CA HIS A 99 -2.43 2.18 9.72
C HIS A 99 -1.41 1.06 9.62
N ALA A 100 -0.40 1.09 10.49
CA ALA A 100 0.50 -0.01 10.80
C ALA A 100 0.76 0.02 12.31
N GLY A 101 0.43 -1.04 13.07
CA GLY A 101 0.48 -1.04 14.53
C GLY A 101 0.87 -2.37 15.13
N GLY A 102 1.32 -2.34 16.39
CA GLY A 102 1.57 -3.53 17.21
C GLY A 102 2.74 -3.43 18.17
N GLN A 103 2.88 -4.44 19.00
CA GLN A 103 3.97 -4.56 19.96
C GLN A 103 5.28 -4.86 19.23
N LEU A 104 6.31 -4.08 19.51
CA LEU A 104 7.62 -4.27 18.90
C LEU A 104 8.42 -5.36 19.61
N LYS A 105 9.15 -6.13 18.81
CA LYS A 105 10.20 -7.06 19.26
C LYS A 105 11.45 -6.80 18.41
N LEU A 106 12.64 -6.93 19.00
CA LEU A 106 13.86 -6.89 18.19
C LEU A 106 13.96 -8.17 17.38
N SER A 107 14.06 -8.05 16.07
CA SER A 107 14.42 -9.17 15.21
C SER A 107 15.89 -9.51 15.43
N GLY A 108 16.20 -10.79 15.63
CA GLY A 108 17.57 -11.30 15.63
C GLY A 108 18.10 -11.57 14.21
N GLU A 109 17.29 -11.30 13.19
CA GLU A 109 17.63 -11.63 11.81
C GLU A 109 18.52 -10.59 11.15
N THR A 110 19.28 -11.03 10.15
CA THR A 110 20.05 -10.14 9.29
C THR A 110 19.10 -9.31 8.43
N ARG A 111 19.42 -8.01 8.27
CA ARG A 111 18.65 -7.09 7.44
C ARG A 111 18.33 -7.68 6.07
N GLN A 112 17.06 -7.72 5.74
CA GLN A 112 16.60 -8.21 4.44
C GLN A 112 16.74 -7.14 3.35
N PRO A 113 17.09 -7.51 2.11
CA PRO A 113 17.07 -6.60 0.99
C PRO A 113 15.66 -6.05 0.75
N MET A 114 15.56 -4.75 0.41
CA MET A 114 14.29 -4.13 0.06
C MET A 114 13.71 -4.80 -1.20
N LYS A 115 12.50 -5.34 -1.09
CA LYS A 115 11.76 -5.96 -2.20
C LYS A 115 10.90 -4.92 -2.94
N ALA A 116 10.24 -4.03 -2.21
CA ALA A 116 9.47 -2.95 -2.80
C ALA A 116 10.40 -1.94 -3.50
N LYS A 117 9.94 -1.42 -4.63
CA LYS A 117 10.59 -0.32 -5.34
C LYS A 117 9.85 0.97 -5.10
N ILE A 118 10.54 2.11 -5.21
CA ILE A 118 9.95 3.42 -4.94
C ILE A 118 8.68 3.68 -5.79
N HIS A 119 8.69 3.25 -7.03
CA HIS A 119 7.53 3.38 -7.92
C HIS A 119 6.35 2.47 -7.53
N ASP A 120 6.62 1.30 -6.92
CA ASP A 120 5.55 0.39 -6.47
C ASP A 120 4.74 1.03 -5.31
N VAL A 121 5.37 1.85 -4.48
CA VAL A 121 4.76 2.49 -3.31
C VAL A 121 4.35 3.95 -3.55
N GLY A 122 5.02 4.65 -4.45
CA GLY A 122 4.73 6.06 -4.79
C GLY A 122 3.73 6.22 -5.93
N ARG A 123 3.68 5.24 -6.85
CA ARG A 123 2.79 5.17 -8.03
C ARG A 123 2.77 6.47 -8.84
N GLY A 124 3.95 7.06 -9.06
CA GLY A 124 4.10 8.32 -9.80
C GLY A 124 3.91 9.58 -8.96
N ASN A 125 3.68 9.45 -7.65
CA ASN A 125 3.62 10.59 -6.72
C ASN A 125 4.89 10.72 -5.88
N GLU A 126 5.85 9.81 -6.02
CA GLU A 126 7.16 9.90 -5.38
C GLU A 126 7.94 11.12 -5.85
N LYS A 127 8.71 11.71 -4.95
CA LYS A 127 9.63 12.79 -5.26
C LYS A 127 11.04 12.25 -5.48
N SER A 128 11.89 13.03 -6.13
CA SER A 128 13.26 12.63 -6.51
C SER A 128 14.15 12.20 -5.34
N ASN A 129 13.89 12.71 -4.13
CA ASN A 129 14.63 12.37 -2.92
C ASN A 129 13.88 11.37 -2.01
N ASP A 130 12.77 10.80 -2.46
CA ASP A 130 12.06 9.79 -1.70
C ASP A 130 12.80 8.45 -1.73
N GLN A 131 12.65 7.73 -0.66
CA GLN A 131 13.11 6.36 -0.47
C GLN A 131 11.92 5.47 -0.11
N VAL A 132 12.06 4.18 -0.32
CA VAL A 132 11.14 3.20 0.25
C VAL A 132 11.38 3.16 1.75
N GLY A 133 10.43 3.67 2.51
CA GLY A 133 10.49 3.74 3.98
C GLY A 133 9.60 2.68 4.60
N HIS A 134 10.13 1.93 5.57
CA HIS A 134 9.36 1.00 6.38
C HIS A 134 8.43 1.74 7.35
N LEU A 135 7.23 1.21 7.56
CA LEU A 135 6.34 1.62 8.65
C LEU A 135 6.66 0.84 9.94
N LYS A 136 7.06 -0.43 9.80
CA LYS A 136 7.70 -1.25 10.83
C LYS A 136 9.10 -1.58 10.35
N GLY A 137 10.11 -1.06 11.03
CA GLY A 137 11.50 -1.23 10.61
C GLY A 137 11.92 -2.70 10.58
N ASP A 138 12.80 -3.02 9.65
CA ASP A 138 13.42 -4.34 9.50
C ASP A 138 14.02 -4.88 10.81
N ARG A 139 14.60 -4.01 11.63
CA ARG A 139 15.12 -4.37 12.97
C ARG A 139 14.06 -4.90 13.94
N PHE A 140 12.78 -4.67 13.65
CA PHE A 140 11.63 -5.19 14.39
C PHE A 140 10.91 -6.29 13.62
N GLY A 141 11.50 -6.81 12.54
CA GLY A 141 10.94 -7.90 11.75
C GLY A 141 9.86 -7.48 10.75
N GLY A 142 9.72 -6.17 10.46
CA GLY A 142 8.75 -5.72 9.47
C GLY A 142 9.15 -6.08 8.04
N SER A 143 8.18 -6.49 7.22
CA SER A 143 8.38 -6.85 5.82
C SER A 143 9.08 -5.75 5.01
N SER A 144 9.93 -6.17 4.07
CA SER A 144 10.63 -5.27 3.14
C SER A 144 9.86 -5.00 1.84
N ASP A 145 8.61 -5.48 1.73
CA ASP A 145 7.78 -5.35 0.54
C ASP A 145 6.66 -4.30 0.72
N ILE A 146 5.79 -4.15 -0.29
CA ILE A 146 4.80 -3.07 -0.39
C ILE A 146 3.77 -3.03 0.75
N GLU A 147 3.52 -4.15 1.42
CA GLU A 147 2.56 -4.26 2.52
C GLU A 147 2.99 -3.55 3.81
N ASN A 148 4.27 -3.14 3.91
CA ASN A 148 4.82 -2.46 5.08
C ASN A 148 5.60 -1.21 4.71
N THR A 149 5.55 -0.77 3.44
CA THR A 149 6.43 0.31 2.97
C THR A 149 5.66 1.41 2.25
N VAL A 150 6.21 2.62 2.29
CA VAL A 150 5.64 3.82 1.65
C VAL A 150 6.75 4.70 1.04
N ALA A 151 6.37 5.60 0.13
CA ALA A 151 7.27 6.63 -0.37
C ALA A 151 7.53 7.68 0.72
N MET A 152 8.76 7.73 1.24
CA MET A 152 9.16 8.56 2.37
C MET A 152 10.36 9.44 2.00
N ASP A 153 10.29 10.72 2.31
CA ASP A 153 11.44 11.64 2.15
C ASP A 153 12.68 11.07 2.84
N ALA A 154 13.84 11.15 2.18
CA ALA A 154 15.09 10.57 2.70
C ALA A 154 15.48 11.12 4.08
N LYS A 155 15.25 12.43 4.34
CA LYS A 155 15.55 13.02 5.65
C LYS A 155 14.60 12.49 6.73
N VAL A 156 13.31 12.29 6.37
CA VAL A 156 12.34 11.70 7.28
C VAL A 156 12.73 10.26 7.60
N ASN A 157 13.00 9.45 6.59
CA ASN A 157 13.38 8.05 6.74
C ASN A 157 14.66 7.89 7.57
N GLN A 158 15.72 8.63 7.21
CA GLN A 158 17.05 8.45 7.80
C GLN A 158 17.26 9.20 9.13
N LYS A 159 16.45 10.21 9.44
CA LYS A 159 16.60 11.02 10.66
C LYS A 159 15.39 10.94 11.57
N SER A 160 14.25 11.53 11.18
CA SER A 160 13.11 11.70 12.08
C SER A 160 12.47 10.38 12.48
N TYR A 161 12.19 9.53 11.50
CA TYR A 161 11.59 8.23 11.73
C TYR A 161 12.58 7.29 12.43
N LYS A 162 13.82 7.23 11.95
CA LYS A 162 14.89 6.44 12.56
C LYS A 162 15.16 6.82 14.03
N ARG A 163 14.99 8.10 14.40
CA ARG A 163 15.12 8.52 15.80
C ARG A 163 14.09 7.84 16.69
N ILE A 164 12.82 7.75 16.24
CA ILE A 164 11.75 7.05 16.98
C ILE A 164 12.08 5.58 17.09
N GLU A 165 12.47 4.94 16.00
CA GLU A 165 12.90 3.53 16.02
C GLU A 165 14.06 3.28 17.00
N ASN A 166 15.00 4.20 17.10
CA ASN A 166 16.12 4.09 18.05
C ASN A 166 15.64 4.20 19.51
N ILE A 167 14.68 5.10 19.80
CA ILE A 167 14.06 5.21 21.13
C ILE A 167 13.36 3.88 21.47
N CYS A 168 12.54 3.36 20.58
CA CYS A 168 11.84 2.09 20.78
C CYS A 168 12.82 0.93 20.97
N ALA A 169 13.83 0.82 20.11
CA ALA A 169 14.82 -0.25 20.20
C ALA A 169 15.66 -0.19 21.48
N LYS A 170 15.96 1.02 21.98
CA LYS A 170 16.64 1.20 23.26
C LYS A 170 15.75 0.71 24.40
N ALA A 171 14.49 1.15 24.46
CA ALA A 171 13.55 0.74 25.50
C ALA A 171 13.36 -0.79 25.52
N ILE A 172 13.23 -1.45 24.37
CA ILE A 172 13.13 -2.92 24.30
C ILE A 172 14.39 -3.59 24.87
N LYS A 173 15.60 -3.07 24.57
CA LYS A 173 16.86 -3.60 25.11
C LYS A 173 16.96 -3.44 26.64
N GLU A 174 16.31 -2.43 27.19
CA GLU A 174 16.22 -2.16 28.64
C GLU A 174 15.11 -2.96 29.31
N GLY A 175 14.38 -3.81 28.56
CA GLY A 175 13.35 -4.71 29.08
C GLY A 175 11.95 -4.13 29.13
N HIS A 176 11.71 -2.97 28.54
CA HIS A 176 10.40 -2.34 28.49
C HIS A 176 9.49 -2.95 27.40
N VAL A 177 8.19 -2.96 27.66
CA VAL A 177 7.17 -3.29 26.66
C VAL A 177 6.93 -2.07 25.79
N VAL A 178 7.10 -2.23 24.46
CA VAL A 178 6.99 -1.13 23.52
C VAL A 178 5.99 -1.45 22.42
N GLU A 179 5.05 -0.54 22.17
CA GLU A 179 4.17 -0.55 21.00
C GLU A 179 4.52 0.61 20.08
N LEU A 180 4.36 0.39 18.79
CA LEU A 180 4.51 1.44 17.77
C LEU A 180 3.31 1.40 16.83
N HIS A 181 2.68 2.55 16.63
CA HIS A 181 1.58 2.73 15.69
C HIS A 181 1.92 3.90 14.75
N THR A 182 1.77 3.69 13.47
CA THR A 182 2.01 4.70 12.46
C THR A 182 0.79 4.83 11.56
N ASP A 183 0.25 6.03 11.47
CA ASP A 183 -0.88 6.38 10.62
C ASP A 183 -0.40 7.33 9.51
N PRO A 184 -0.07 6.82 8.32
CA PRO A 184 0.20 7.66 7.15
C PRO A 184 -1.05 8.45 6.75
N LYS A 185 -0.87 9.74 6.46
CA LYS A 185 -1.94 10.62 5.98
C LYS A 185 -1.65 11.05 4.56
N TYR A 186 -2.67 11.06 3.72
CA TYR A 186 -2.55 11.36 2.30
C TYR A 186 -3.34 12.62 1.92
N LYS A 187 -2.90 13.31 0.87
CA LYS A 187 -3.65 14.43 0.26
C LYS A 187 -4.26 13.94 -1.05
N GLY A 188 -5.59 14.06 -1.17
CA GLY A 188 -6.32 13.65 -2.37
C GLY A 188 -6.01 12.21 -2.79
N ASP A 189 -5.65 12.03 -4.06
CA ASP A 189 -5.40 10.73 -4.67
C ASP A 189 -3.93 10.28 -4.61
N SER A 190 -3.06 11.07 -3.98
CA SER A 190 -1.64 10.75 -3.88
C SER A 190 -1.40 9.44 -3.14
N HIS A 191 -0.55 8.56 -3.69
CA HIS A 191 -0.03 7.38 -3.01
C HIS A 191 1.19 7.70 -2.13
N ARG A 192 1.72 8.91 -2.22
CA ARG A 192 2.75 9.40 -1.33
C ARG A 192 2.12 10.04 -0.10
N PRO A 193 2.41 9.55 1.13
CA PRO A 193 1.94 10.21 2.34
C PRO A 193 2.40 11.66 2.42
N SER A 194 1.56 12.55 2.93
CA SER A 194 1.93 13.94 3.22
C SER A 194 2.55 14.09 4.61
N GLU A 195 2.15 13.23 5.54
CA GLU A 195 2.65 13.21 6.91
C GLU A 195 2.43 11.84 7.55
N PHE A 196 3.11 11.59 8.66
CA PHE A 196 2.97 10.41 9.50
C PHE A 196 2.60 10.84 10.92
N ARG A 197 1.49 10.33 11.44
CA ARG A 197 1.20 10.37 12.86
C ARG A 197 1.78 9.11 13.49
N VAL A 198 2.84 9.27 14.27
CA VAL A 198 3.53 8.16 14.93
C VAL A 198 3.21 8.19 16.42
N THR A 199 2.69 7.10 16.93
CA THR A 199 2.44 6.89 18.35
C THR A 199 3.31 5.76 18.83
N TYR A 200 4.12 5.99 19.85
CA TYR A 200 4.79 4.91 20.56
C TYR A 200 4.40 4.92 22.02
N VAL A 201 4.28 3.72 22.59
CA VAL A 201 3.90 3.49 23.97
C VAL A 201 5.00 2.67 24.63
N ILE A 202 5.54 3.13 25.76
CA ILE A 202 6.55 2.43 26.53
C ILE A 202 5.97 2.21 27.92
N ASP A 203 5.78 0.95 28.33
CA ASP A 203 5.16 0.56 29.61
C ASP A 203 3.84 1.31 29.89
N GLY A 204 3.03 1.54 28.87
CA GLY A 204 1.75 2.25 28.96
C GLY A 204 1.87 3.77 28.79
N GLU A 205 3.06 4.36 28.85
CA GLU A 205 3.26 5.79 28.61
C GLU A 205 3.26 6.12 27.11
N LYS A 206 2.30 6.92 26.70
CA LYS A 206 2.04 7.24 25.30
C LYS A 206 2.71 8.55 24.85
N THR A 207 3.47 8.49 23.77
CA THR A 207 3.99 9.67 23.05
C THR A 207 3.46 9.70 21.63
N VAL A 208 3.04 10.88 21.16
CA VAL A 208 2.55 11.11 19.79
C VAL A 208 3.42 12.14 19.10
N VAL A 209 3.88 11.81 17.89
CA VAL A 209 4.70 12.68 17.05
C VAL A 209 4.07 12.78 15.67
N THR A 210 3.93 13.98 15.12
CA THR A 210 3.55 14.19 13.71
C THR A 210 4.78 14.57 12.92
N ILE A 211 5.08 13.82 11.87
CA ILE A 211 6.23 14.03 10.99
C ILE A 211 5.71 14.38 9.59
N LYS A 212 5.99 15.58 9.11
CA LYS A 212 5.67 15.96 7.73
C LYS A 212 6.63 15.28 6.76
N ASN A 213 6.09 14.72 5.67
CA ASN A 213 6.88 14.00 4.68
C ASN A 213 7.51 14.98 3.68
N GLY A 214 8.71 15.49 3.99
CA GLY A 214 9.52 16.30 3.09
C GLY A 214 9.21 17.81 3.08
N GLU A 215 8.59 18.36 4.10
CA GLU A 215 8.66 19.79 4.37
C GLU A 215 9.86 20.03 5.31
N SER A 216 10.86 20.75 4.81
CA SER A 216 11.90 21.31 5.67
C SER A 216 11.23 22.22 6.70
N ASP A 217 11.62 22.09 7.96
CA ASP A 217 11.34 23.10 8.96
C ASP A 217 11.73 24.46 8.36
N LYS A 218 10.74 25.30 8.06
CA LYS A 218 11.03 26.71 7.80
C LYS A 218 11.59 27.24 9.12
N LYS A 219 12.86 27.55 9.09
CA LYS A 219 13.50 28.35 10.15
C LYS A 219 12.80 29.67 10.31
#